data_c9510bab862687f1ebb0fff1e339a809
#
_entry.id   c9510bab862687f1ebb0fff1e339a809
#
_cell.length_a   1.000
_cell.length_b   1.000
_cell.length_c   1.000
_cell.angle_alpha   90.00
_cell.angle_beta   90.00
_cell.angle_gamma   90.00
#
_symmetry.space_group_name_H-M   'P 1'
#
loop_
_entity.id
_entity.type
_entity.pdbx_description
1 polymer ?
#
loop_
_entity_poly.entity_id
_entity_poly.type
_entity_poly.pdbx_seq_one_letter_code
_entity_poly.pdbx_strand_id
1 'polypeptide(L)'
;MDNPLDRYVHPLCDRYASREMQSVFSPSRRFGTWRRLWIALAESEAELGIPISAEALDEMRAAVNELDLEKAAEYERRFRHDVMAHVHLFGDDAPAAKGIIHLGATSAFIGDNTDLILHRDALELIRTRVVRCVEALSAFAEEH
;
A
#
# COMPACT_ATOMS: atom_id res chain seq x y z
N MET A 1 -25.32 -14.98 -6.65
CA MET A 1 -23.93 -14.99 -7.14
C MET A 1 -23.77 -13.76 -8.01
N ASP A 2 -22.83 -12.88 -7.70
CA ASP A 2 -22.57 -11.71 -8.54
C ASP A 2 -22.02 -12.19 -9.90
N ASN A 3 -22.72 -11.84 -10.97
CA ASN A 3 -22.24 -12.15 -12.32
C ASN A 3 -21.02 -11.29 -12.62
N PRO A 4 -19.84 -11.85 -12.98
CA PRO A 4 -18.66 -11.06 -13.32
C PRO A 4 -18.89 -10.07 -14.47
N LEU A 5 -19.87 -10.34 -15.35
CA LEU A 5 -20.22 -9.46 -16.47
C LEU A 5 -20.99 -8.21 -16.05
N ASP A 6 -21.51 -8.16 -14.80
CA ASP A 6 -22.22 -6.99 -14.27
C ASP A 6 -21.25 -6.01 -13.57
N ARG A 7 -19.93 -6.29 -13.57
CA ARG A 7 -18.90 -5.41 -13.03
C ARG A 7 -18.21 -4.63 -14.14
N TYR A 8 -18.16 -3.32 -13.98
CA TYR A 8 -17.38 -2.48 -14.88
C TYR A 8 -15.87 -2.70 -14.64
N VAL A 9 -15.15 -3.03 -15.71
CA VAL A 9 -13.69 -3.10 -15.73
C VAL A 9 -13.17 -2.05 -16.70
N HIS A 10 -12.25 -1.22 -16.25
CA HIS A 10 -11.70 -0.16 -17.08
C HIS A 10 -10.76 -0.72 -18.15
N PRO A 11 -10.99 -0.46 -19.46
CA PRO A 11 -10.19 -1.04 -20.55
C PRO A 11 -8.69 -0.75 -20.45
N LEU A 12 -8.28 0.39 -19.87
CA LEU A 12 -6.88 0.70 -19.65
C LEU A 12 -6.21 -0.28 -18.69
N CYS A 13 -6.92 -0.75 -17.67
CA CYS A 13 -6.41 -1.75 -16.72
C CYS A 13 -6.35 -3.14 -17.38
N ASP A 14 -7.43 -3.53 -18.07
CA ASP A 14 -7.60 -4.87 -18.57
C ASP A 14 -6.75 -5.16 -19.82
N ARG A 15 -6.59 -4.16 -20.72
CA ARG A 15 -5.97 -4.34 -22.04
C ARG A 15 -4.59 -3.71 -22.18
N TYR A 16 -4.32 -2.60 -21.50
CA TYR A 16 -3.15 -1.77 -21.78
C TYR A 16 -2.15 -1.67 -20.61
N ALA A 17 -2.61 -1.68 -19.37
CA ALA A 17 -1.70 -1.63 -18.24
C ALA A 17 -0.92 -2.94 -18.10
N SER A 18 0.41 -2.85 -17.96
CA SER A 18 1.22 -4.02 -17.65
C SER A 18 0.89 -4.58 -16.27
N ARG A 19 1.19 -5.86 -16.04
CA ARG A 19 1.01 -6.49 -14.72
C ARG A 19 1.80 -5.78 -13.63
N GLU A 20 2.99 -5.28 -13.95
CA GLU A 20 3.82 -4.50 -13.02
C GLU A 20 3.11 -3.20 -12.60
N MET A 21 2.54 -2.45 -13.56
CA MET A 21 1.79 -1.22 -13.26
C MET A 21 0.53 -1.51 -12.44
N GLN A 22 -0.21 -2.56 -12.77
CA GLN A 22 -1.38 -2.97 -11.99
C GLN A 22 -0.98 -3.38 -10.57
N SER A 23 0.17 -4.05 -10.39
CA SER A 23 0.69 -4.43 -9.08
C SER A 23 1.00 -3.23 -8.20
N VAL A 24 1.54 -2.13 -8.76
CA VAL A 24 1.82 -0.89 -8.02
C VAL A 24 0.56 -0.35 -7.33
N PHE A 25 -0.60 -0.40 -8.02
CA PHE A 25 -1.86 0.12 -7.48
C PHE A 25 -2.78 -0.96 -6.90
N SER A 26 -2.26 -2.16 -6.68
CA SER A 26 -3.04 -3.26 -6.11
C SER A 26 -3.39 -3.02 -4.63
N PRO A 27 -4.49 -3.60 -4.13
CA PRO A 27 -4.81 -3.57 -2.69
C PRO A 27 -3.67 -4.08 -1.82
N SER A 28 -3.01 -5.17 -2.21
CA SER A 28 -1.87 -5.72 -1.47
C SER A 28 -0.73 -4.72 -1.33
N ARG A 29 -0.39 -4.00 -2.42
CA ARG A 29 0.66 -2.99 -2.40
C ARG A 29 0.24 -1.79 -1.56
N ARG A 30 -0.99 -1.30 -1.72
CA ARG A 30 -1.53 -0.15 -0.96
C ARG A 30 -1.54 -0.45 0.54
N PHE A 31 -2.21 -1.50 0.97
CA PHE A 31 -2.38 -1.80 2.39
C PHE A 31 -1.11 -2.34 3.05
N GLY A 32 -0.25 -3.03 2.32
CA GLY A 32 1.09 -3.37 2.78
C GLY A 32 1.97 -2.12 2.98
N THR A 33 1.76 -1.05 2.19
CA THR A 33 2.43 0.24 2.40
C THR A 33 1.89 0.94 3.64
N TRP A 34 0.58 0.88 3.91
CA TRP A 34 0.01 1.39 5.17
C TRP A 34 0.67 0.77 6.38
N ARG A 35 0.81 -0.57 6.43
CA ARG A 35 1.46 -1.26 7.55
C ARG A 35 2.92 -0.83 7.72
N ARG A 36 3.66 -0.68 6.62
CA ARG A 36 5.05 -0.16 6.68
C ARG A 36 5.13 1.27 7.21
N LEU A 37 4.20 2.13 6.83
CA LEU A 37 4.14 3.50 7.35
C LEU A 37 3.79 3.53 8.84
N TRP A 38 2.89 2.68 9.33
CA TRP A 38 2.60 2.56 10.76
C TRP A 38 3.79 2.02 11.55
N ILE A 39 4.55 1.06 11.00
CA ILE A 39 5.78 0.57 11.63
C ILE A 39 6.80 1.72 11.73
N ALA A 40 7.05 2.44 10.64
CA ALA A 40 7.99 3.56 10.63
C ALA A 40 7.57 4.69 11.59
N LEU A 41 6.27 4.95 11.70
CA LEU A 41 5.71 5.90 12.66
C LEU A 41 6.02 5.45 14.10
N ALA A 42 5.67 4.21 14.46
CA ALA A 42 5.88 3.67 15.79
C ALA A 42 7.38 3.60 16.16
N GLU A 43 8.25 3.26 15.21
CA GLU A 43 9.70 3.28 15.40
C GLU A 43 10.20 4.70 15.71
N SER A 44 9.76 5.69 14.93
CA SER A 44 10.13 7.10 15.14
C SER A 44 9.61 7.64 16.48
N GLU A 45 8.40 7.26 16.86
CA GLU A 45 7.81 7.64 18.15
C GLU A 45 8.58 7.02 19.33
N ALA A 46 9.01 5.76 19.21
CA ALA A 46 9.84 5.10 20.21
C ALA A 46 11.20 5.81 20.37
N GLU A 47 11.84 6.23 19.26
CA GLU A 47 13.08 7.02 19.28
C GLU A 47 12.90 8.38 19.96
N LEU A 48 11.73 8.97 19.86
CA LEU A 48 11.37 10.23 20.52
C LEU A 48 10.97 10.05 22.01
N GLY A 49 11.00 8.81 22.52
CA GLY A 49 10.75 8.52 23.92
C GLY A 49 9.30 8.16 24.25
N ILE A 50 8.44 7.94 23.27
CA ILE A 50 7.12 7.34 23.50
C ILE A 50 7.32 5.89 23.98
N PRO A 51 6.63 5.44 25.04
CA PRO A 51 6.85 4.10 25.61
C PRO A 51 6.21 3.00 24.74
N ILE A 52 6.86 2.69 23.63
CA ILE A 52 6.50 1.60 22.70
C ILE A 52 7.44 0.41 22.99
N SER A 53 6.88 -0.75 23.25
CA SER A 53 7.67 -1.96 23.56
C SER A 53 8.32 -2.55 22.30
N ALA A 54 9.47 -3.19 22.48
CA ALA A 54 10.12 -3.95 21.40
C ALA A 54 9.21 -5.07 20.89
N GLU A 55 8.46 -5.73 21.78
CA GLU A 55 7.47 -6.75 21.42
C GLU A 55 6.42 -6.21 20.43
N ALA A 56 5.88 -5.02 20.68
CA ALA A 56 4.90 -4.38 19.78
C ALA A 56 5.47 -4.15 18.38
N LEU A 57 6.71 -3.65 18.28
CA LEU A 57 7.37 -3.42 17.00
C LEU A 57 7.67 -4.75 16.28
N ASP A 58 8.08 -5.77 17.01
CA ASP A 58 8.39 -7.08 16.42
C ASP A 58 7.12 -7.77 15.90
N GLU A 59 6.01 -7.72 16.62
CA GLU A 59 4.72 -8.21 16.13
C GLU A 59 4.26 -7.45 14.88
N MET A 60 4.36 -6.11 14.86
CA MET A 60 4.03 -5.31 13.67
C MET A 60 4.88 -5.71 12.45
N ARG A 61 6.19 -5.91 12.64
CA ARG A 61 7.08 -6.33 11.55
C ARG A 61 6.75 -7.73 11.04
N ALA A 62 6.45 -8.65 11.94
CA ALA A 62 6.06 -10.02 11.59
C ALA A 62 4.77 -10.05 10.77
N ALA A 63 3.79 -9.22 11.13
CA ALA A 63 2.47 -9.18 10.52
C ALA A 63 2.36 -8.26 9.29
N VAL A 64 3.45 -7.62 8.84
CA VAL A 64 3.42 -6.57 7.79
C VAL A 64 2.75 -7.01 6.48
N ASN A 65 2.82 -8.27 6.12
CA ASN A 65 2.28 -8.82 4.89
C ASN A 65 1.00 -9.66 5.08
N GLU A 66 0.50 -9.80 6.30
CA GLU A 66 -0.70 -10.56 6.63
C GLU A 66 -1.95 -9.70 6.35
N LEU A 67 -2.50 -9.80 5.15
CA LEU A 67 -3.60 -8.95 4.68
C LEU A 67 -4.87 -9.76 4.44
N ASP A 68 -5.76 -9.81 5.42
CA ASP A 68 -7.13 -10.34 5.27
C ASP A 68 -8.07 -9.21 4.83
N LEU A 69 -8.25 -9.07 3.52
CA LEU A 69 -9.10 -8.02 2.94
C LEU A 69 -10.60 -8.27 3.18
N GLU A 70 -11.02 -9.51 3.40
CA GLU A 70 -12.42 -9.82 3.74
C GLU A 70 -12.74 -9.31 5.14
N LYS A 71 -11.87 -9.60 6.11
CA LYS A 71 -11.97 -9.10 7.48
C LYS A 71 -11.84 -7.56 7.53
N ALA A 72 -10.96 -6.96 6.72
CA ALA A 72 -10.89 -5.51 6.59
C ALA A 72 -12.23 -4.91 6.14
N ALA A 73 -12.87 -5.49 5.13
CA ALA A 73 -14.19 -5.04 4.65
C ALA A 73 -15.29 -5.21 5.70
N GLU A 74 -15.21 -6.20 6.59
CA GLU A 74 -16.13 -6.34 7.74
C GLU A 74 -15.94 -5.19 8.73
N TYR A 75 -14.71 -4.87 9.08
CA TYR A 75 -14.42 -3.72 9.94
C TYR A 75 -14.86 -2.41 9.30
N GLU A 76 -14.63 -2.21 8.01
CA GLU A 76 -15.06 -1.01 7.30
C GLU A 76 -16.59 -0.84 7.31
N ARG A 77 -17.35 -1.90 7.09
CA ARG A 77 -18.83 -1.86 7.24
C ARG A 77 -19.26 -1.43 8.63
N ARG A 78 -18.51 -1.85 9.66
CA ARG A 78 -18.82 -1.54 11.06
C ARG A 78 -18.44 -0.11 11.44
N PHE A 79 -17.23 0.32 11.07
CA PHE A 79 -16.67 1.62 11.50
C PHE A 79 -16.97 2.75 10.51
N ARG A 80 -17.38 2.41 9.29
CA ARG A 80 -17.59 3.37 8.19
C ARG A 80 -16.36 4.23 7.91
N HIS A 81 -15.18 3.62 8.06
CA HIS A 81 -13.89 4.27 7.91
C HIS A 81 -12.81 3.24 7.53
N ASP A 82 -12.24 3.40 6.35
CA ASP A 82 -11.26 2.49 5.76
C ASP A 82 -9.96 2.38 6.58
N VAL A 83 -9.34 3.52 6.93
CA VAL A 83 -8.10 3.52 7.72
C VAL A 83 -8.31 2.86 9.08
N MET A 84 -9.41 3.16 9.77
CA MET A 84 -9.71 2.54 11.07
C MET A 84 -9.99 1.04 10.94
N ALA A 85 -10.59 0.60 9.85
CA ALA A 85 -10.77 -0.82 9.58
C ALA A 85 -9.41 -1.55 9.52
N HIS A 86 -8.44 -0.97 8.82
CA HIS A 86 -7.09 -1.53 8.72
C HIS A 86 -6.26 -1.38 10.02
N VAL A 87 -6.49 -0.33 10.84
CA VAL A 87 -5.92 -0.23 12.19
C VAL A 87 -6.37 -1.39 13.06
N HIS A 88 -7.68 -1.70 13.06
CA HIS A 88 -8.21 -2.82 13.83
C HIS A 88 -7.70 -4.17 13.31
N LEU A 89 -7.70 -4.36 11.98
CA LEU A 89 -7.15 -5.57 11.39
C LEU A 89 -5.68 -5.78 11.78
N PHE A 90 -4.85 -4.75 11.66
CA PHE A 90 -3.44 -4.83 12.02
C PHE A 90 -3.23 -5.06 13.53
N GLY A 91 -4.09 -4.46 14.37
CA GLY A 91 -4.08 -4.70 15.81
C GLY A 91 -4.55 -6.09 16.23
N ASP A 92 -5.28 -6.82 15.39
CA ASP A 92 -5.58 -8.24 15.63
C ASP A 92 -4.40 -9.13 15.31
N ASP A 93 -3.59 -8.76 14.32
CA ASP A 93 -2.40 -9.48 13.90
C ASP A 93 -1.16 -9.12 14.77
N ALA A 94 -1.18 -7.94 15.42
CA ALA A 94 -0.14 -7.44 16.31
C ALA A 94 -0.77 -6.93 17.64
N PRO A 95 -1.22 -7.83 18.53
CA PRO A 95 -1.96 -7.46 19.74
C PRO A 95 -1.22 -6.54 20.68
N ALA A 96 0.10 -6.70 20.85
CA ALA A 96 0.93 -5.84 21.69
C ALA A 96 1.01 -4.39 21.16
N ALA A 97 0.80 -4.21 19.85
CA ALA A 97 0.81 -2.89 19.21
C ALA A 97 -0.57 -2.22 19.12
N LYS A 98 -1.65 -2.91 19.48
CA LYS A 98 -3.04 -2.47 19.23
C LYS A 98 -3.35 -1.06 19.70
N GLY A 99 -2.72 -0.61 20.77
CA GLY A 99 -2.93 0.73 21.36
C GLY A 99 -2.08 1.84 20.74
N ILE A 100 -1.09 1.49 19.91
CA ILE A 100 -0.13 2.45 19.36
C ILE A 100 -0.15 2.54 17.83
N ILE A 101 -0.81 1.60 17.16
CA ILE A 101 -1.01 1.71 15.71
C ILE A 101 -1.76 3.00 15.43
N HIS A 102 -1.22 3.84 14.54
CA HIS A 102 -1.80 5.13 14.15
C HIS A 102 -1.80 6.20 15.26
N LEU A 103 -0.98 6.03 16.29
CA LEU A 103 -0.85 7.03 17.36
C LEU A 103 -0.35 8.36 16.78
N GLY A 104 -0.94 9.48 17.20
CA GLY A 104 -0.55 10.83 16.77
C GLY A 104 -0.76 11.14 15.26
N ALA A 105 -1.21 10.19 14.46
CA ALA A 105 -1.39 10.37 13.02
C ALA A 105 -2.85 10.66 12.64
N THR A 106 -3.03 11.27 11.48
CA THR A 106 -4.32 11.40 10.80
C THR A 106 -4.43 10.40 9.65
N SER A 107 -5.66 10.11 9.19
CA SER A 107 -5.89 9.26 8.02
C SER A 107 -5.15 9.76 6.76
N ALA A 108 -5.03 11.07 6.59
CA ALA A 108 -4.26 11.66 5.50
C ALA A 108 -2.76 11.30 5.56
N PHE A 109 -2.18 11.16 6.76
CA PHE A 109 -0.79 10.72 6.88
C PHE A 109 -0.57 9.37 6.16
N ILE A 110 -1.44 8.41 6.37
CA ILE A 110 -1.33 7.09 5.75
C ILE A 110 -1.70 7.16 4.27
N GLY A 111 -2.83 7.79 3.92
CA GLY A 111 -3.34 7.88 2.55
C GLY A 111 -2.38 8.62 1.63
N ASP A 112 -2.03 9.85 1.96
CA ASP A 112 -1.26 10.74 1.08
C ASP A 112 0.19 10.25 0.92
N ASN A 113 0.84 9.80 1.99
CA ASN A 113 2.19 9.23 1.88
C ASN A 113 2.19 7.93 1.06
N THR A 114 1.17 7.09 1.19
CA THR A 114 1.04 5.91 0.35
C THR A 114 0.88 6.30 -1.12
N ASP A 115 0.00 7.25 -1.43
CA ASP A 115 -0.21 7.67 -2.82
C ASP A 115 1.07 8.25 -3.43
N LEU A 116 1.85 9.03 -2.69
CA LEU A 116 3.16 9.53 -3.13
C LEU A 116 4.14 8.39 -3.42
N ILE A 117 4.22 7.37 -2.56
CA ILE A 117 5.08 6.19 -2.77
C ILE A 117 4.65 5.43 -4.02
N LEU A 118 3.35 5.15 -4.18
CA LEU A 118 2.84 4.42 -5.35
C LEU A 118 3.03 5.21 -6.65
N HIS A 119 2.80 6.53 -6.63
CA HIS A 119 3.04 7.39 -7.79
C HIS A 119 4.52 7.43 -8.17
N ARG A 120 5.42 7.54 -7.21
CA ARG A 120 6.87 7.47 -7.47
C ARG A 120 7.24 6.14 -8.13
N ASP A 121 6.78 5.02 -7.59
CA ASP A 121 7.08 3.70 -8.13
C ASP A 121 6.50 3.52 -9.55
N ALA A 122 5.31 4.04 -9.81
CA ALA A 122 4.70 4.06 -11.15
C ALA A 122 5.49 4.91 -12.14
N LEU A 123 5.95 6.11 -11.73
CA LEU A 123 6.77 6.98 -12.57
C LEU A 123 8.12 6.35 -12.91
N GLU A 124 8.75 5.61 -12.01
CA GLU A 124 9.98 4.86 -12.31
C GLU A 124 9.75 3.76 -13.37
N LEU A 125 8.62 3.07 -13.33
CA LEU A 125 8.25 2.12 -14.38
C LEU A 125 8.07 2.83 -15.73
N ILE A 126 7.38 3.96 -15.75
CA ILE A 126 7.20 4.76 -16.98
C ILE A 126 8.54 5.24 -17.48
N ARG A 127 9.39 5.81 -16.64
CA ARG A 127 10.74 6.27 -17.00
C ARG A 127 11.54 5.16 -17.66
N THR A 128 11.55 3.98 -17.07
CA THR A 128 12.27 2.82 -17.64
C THR A 128 11.76 2.44 -19.03
N ARG A 129 10.44 2.50 -19.25
CA ARG A 129 9.82 2.21 -20.55
C ARG A 129 10.15 3.27 -21.60
N VAL A 130 10.12 4.56 -21.21
CA VAL A 130 10.47 5.67 -22.09
C VAL A 130 11.95 5.60 -22.51
N VAL A 131 12.87 5.32 -21.58
CA VAL A 131 14.30 5.14 -21.91
C VAL A 131 14.49 4.06 -22.97
N ARG A 132 13.88 2.89 -22.79
CA ARG A 132 13.95 1.79 -23.79
C ARG A 132 13.39 2.19 -25.16
N CYS A 133 12.33 2.99 -25.17
CA CYS A 133 11.75 3.49 -26.42
C CYS A 133 12.73 4.46 -27.13
N VAL A 134 13.35 5.37 -26.38
CA VAL A 134 14.35 6.31 -26.92
C VAL A 134 15.56 5.55 -27.46
N GLU A 135 16.08 4.56 -26.71
CA GLU A 135 17.20 3.71 -27.15
C GLU A 135 16.88 3.01 -28.47
N ALA A 136 15.70 2.41 -28.58
CA ALA A 136 15.29 1.72 -29.82
C ALA A 136 15.15 2.68 -31.02
N LEU A 137 14.58 3.88 -30.79
CA LEU A 137 14.44 4.89 -31.84
C LEU A 137 15.80 5.48 -32.26
N SER A 138 16.72 5.69 -31.31
CA SER A 138 18.07 6.17 -31.60
C SER A 138 18.85 5.16 -32.44
N ALA A 139 18.81 3.89 -32.05
CA ALA A 139 19.47 2.82 -32.81
C ALA A 139 18.91 2.72 -34.25
N PHE A 140 17.58 2.81 -34.39
CA PHE A 140 16.93 2.81 -35.71
C PHE A 140 17.38 4.00 -36.57
N ALA A 141 17.48 5.20 -35.98
CA ALA A 141 17.88 6.41 -36.70
C ALA A 141 19.38 6.42 -37.09
N GLU A 142 20.23 5.69 -36.34
CA GLU A 142 21.64 5.53 -36.66
C GLU A 142 21.88 4.55 -37.82
N GLU A 143 20.95 3.58 -37.98
CA GLU A 143 21.04 2.53 -38.99
C GLU A 143 20.48 2.98 -40.35
N HIS A 144 19.52 3.90 -40.36
CA HIS A 144 18.72 4.34 -41.52
C HIS A 144 18.78 5.85 -41.75
#